data_9302ff3d940d531ef3828bd3e8593780
#
_entry.id   9302ff3d940d531ef3828bd3e8593780
#
_cell.length_a   1.000
_cell.length_b   1.000
_cell.length_c   1.000
_cell.angle_alpha   90.00
_cell.angle_beta   90.00
_cell.angle_gamma   90.00
#
_symmetry.space_group_name_H-M   'P 1'
#
loop_
_entity.id
_entity.type
_entity.pdbx_description
1 polymer ?
#
loop_
_entity_poly.entity_id
_entity_poly.type
_entity_poly.pdbx_seq_one_letter_code
_entity_poly.pdbx_strand_id
1 'polypeptide(L)'
;GFLNFFANNSAWILGLLFLAISAGPFLRVFERRKPQARELVPIAVMSALAVVGRTVFSIVPLPNFKPCSAIIMITAIVFGPETGFLTGALTAFVSNFIFGQGPWTPWQMFTWGLLGFLTGLMKNAGLFPTVGHIVRHPKPRFTSPKWDRLLPPDTGRGDVLALLRRTTERAPLGLCFWGLVSGFVYGWIMNLYYILGYIRPITWQTVAAAYVSSFFFDLSHGVCTFLVLWALASPWSRKLERVKEKFGLVAEQKNYTMPQAS
;
A
#
# COMPACT_ATOMS: atom_id res chain seq x y z
N GLY A 1 1.07 30.37 -27.81
CA GLY A 1 0.06 31.00 -26.97
C GLY A 1 -0.46 30.05 -25.89
N PHE A 2 -1.48 30.49 -25.16
CA PHE A 2 -2.09 29.82 -24.01
C PHE A 2 -2.49 28.34 -24.27
N LEU A 3 -3.12 28.07 -25.43
CA LEU A 3 -3.51 26.70 -25.81
C LEU A 3 -2.32 25.78 -26.02
N ASN A 4 -1.21 26.26 -26.54
CA ASN A 4 0.02 25.47 -26.71
C ASN A 4 0.67 25.14 -25.35
N PHE A 5 0.58 26.07 -24.39
CA PHE A 5 1.04 25.81 -23.01
C PHE A 5 0.26 24.65 -22.38
N PHE A 6 -1.08 24.67 -22.48
CA PHE A 6 -1.92 23.58 -21.93
C PHE A 6 -1.68 22.26 -22.67
N ALA A 7 -1.56 22.26 -23.98
CA ALA A 7 -1.29 21.05 -24.74
C ALA A 7 0.06 20.41 -24.34
N ASN A 8 1.10 21.24 -24.17
CA ASN A 8 2.44 20.77 -23.81
C ASN A 8 2.57 20.33 -22.33
N ASN A 9 1.70 20.85 -21.47
CA ASN A 9 1.75 20.54 -20.02
C ASN A 9 0.54 19.73 -19.53
N SER A 10 -0.24 19.15 -20.45
CA SER A 10 -1.46 18.42 -20.11
C SER A 10 -1.26 17.30 -19.08
N ALA A 11 -0.16 16.54 -19.18
CA ALA A 11 0.15 15.47 -18.24
C ALA A 11 0.43 15.98 -16.81
N TRP A 12 1.12 17.11 -16.67
CA TRP A 12 1.33 17.77 -15.38
C TRP A 12 0.03 18.31 -14.82
N ILE A 13 -0.73 19.03 -15.63
CA ILE A 13 -1.98 19.67 -15.22
C ILE A 13 -2.99 18.62 -14.73
N LEU A 14 -3.19 17.57 -15.54
CA LEU A 14 -4.08 16.46 -15.16
C LEU A 14 -3.58 15.74 -13.91
N GLY A 15 -2.28 15.46 -13.78
CA GLY A 15 -1.71 14.81 -12.61
C GLY A 15 -1.91 15.64 -11.33
N LEU A 16 -1.66 16.94 -11.39
CA LEU A 16 -1.89 17.83 -10.26
C LEU A 16 -3.38 17.96 -9.92
N LEU A 17 -4.25 18.00 -10.94
CA LEU A 17 -5.70 18.03 -10.74
C LEU A 17 -6.19 16.75 -10.07
N PHE A 18 -5.78 15.58 -10.53
CA PHE A 18 -6.10 14.30 -9.90
C PHE A 18 -5.60 14.22 -8.47
N LEU A 19 -4.37 14.67 -8.23
CA LEU A 19 -3.81 14.72 -6.89
C LEU A 19 -4.60 15.67 -5.98
N ALA A 20 -4.95 16.86 -6.45
CA ALA A 20 -5.71 17.85 -5.69
C ALA A 20 -7.13 17.34 -5.36
N ILE A 21 -7.83 16.75 -6.34
CA ILE A 21 -9.18 16.20 -6.16
C ILE A 21 -9.16 15.01 -5.20
N SER A 22 -8.17 14.14 -5.29
CA SER A 22 -8.06 12.96 -4.45
C SER A 22 -7.49 13.28 -3.05
N ALA A 23 -6.38 14.02 -2.97
CA ALA A 23 -5.72 14.35 -1.71
C ALA A 23 -6.48 15.43 -0.92
N GLY A 24 -7.13 16.38 -1.59
CA GLY A 24 -7.82 17.50 -0.95
C GLY A 24 -8.84 17.08 0.11
N PRO A 25 -9.80 16.16 -0.18
CA PRO A 25 -10.73 15.65 0.82
C PRO A 25 -10.02 14.94 1.99
N PHE A 26 -8.98 14.14 1.71
CA PHE A 26 -8.21 13.44 2.75
C PHE A 26 -7.46 14.40 3.65
N LEU A 27 -6.78 15.38 3.08
CA LEU A 27 -6.07 16.40 3.83
C LEU A 27 -7.04 17.21 4.70
N ARG A 28 -8.21 17.59 4.18
CA ARG A 28 -9.25 18.28 4.97
C ARG A 28 -9.79 17.43 6.13
N VAL A 29 -10.08 16.15 5.89
CA VAL A 29 -10.53 15.24 6.96
C VAL A 29 -9.44 15.05 8.00
N PHE A 30 -8.20 14.86 7.54
CA PHE A 30 -7.03 14.71 8.41
C PHE A 30 -6.78 15.96 9.24
N GLU A 31 -6.80 17.14 8.62
CA GLU A 31 -6.60 18.43 9.26
C GLU A 31 -7.70 18.76 10.29
N ARG A 32 -8.98 18.50 9.97
CA ARG A 32 -10.12 18.69 10.87
C ARG A 32 -10.03 17.81 12.12
N ARG A 33 -9.43 16.64 12.04
CA ARG A 33 -9.21 15.74 13.19
C ARG A 33 -8.13 16.23 14.13
N LYS A 34 -7.38 17.29 13.76
CA LYS A 34 -6.22 17.81 14.52
C LYS A 34 -5.27 16.66 14.89
N PRO A 35 -4.65 16.01 13.91
CA PRO A 35 -3.83 14.81 14.15
C PRO A 35 -2.72 15.15 15.14
N GLN A 36 -2.52 14.27 16.09
CA GLN A 36 -1.41 14.40 17.01
C GLN A 36 -0.11 13.99 16.30
N ALA A 37 1.03 14.54 16.71
CA ALA A 37 2.34 14.21 16.12
C ALA A 37 2.57 12.70 16.05
N ARG A 38 2.07 11.93 17.02
CA ARG A 38 2.14 10.47 17.07
C ARG A 38 1.41 9.77 15.91
N GLU A 39 0.39 10.40 15.32
CA GLU A 39 -0.35 9.84 14.18
C GLU A 39 0.43 10.01 12.85
N LEU A 40 1.36 10.95 12.80
CA LEU A 40 2.25 11.17 11.66
C LEU A 40 3.42 10.16 11.62
N VAL A 41 3.77 9.59 12.78
CA VAL A 41 4.90 8.63 12.88
C VAL A 41 4.72 7.40 11.99
N PRO A 42 3.57 6.71 11.97
CA PRO A 42 3.35 5.59 11.05
C PRO A 42 3.51 5.97 9.59
N ILE A 43 3.00 7.15 9.19
CA ILE A 43 3.11 7.63 7.81
C ILE A 43 4.58 7.81 7.44
N ALA A 44 5.35 8.53 8.27
CA ALA A 44 6.75 8.80 8.00
C ALA A 44 7.61 7.52 7.95
N VAL A 45 7.45 6.64 8.97
CA VAL A 45 8.25 5.41 9.06
C VAL A 45 7.91 4.43 7.94
N MET A 46 6.62 4.23 7.65
CA MET A 46 6.21 3.29 6.62
C MET A 46 6.52 3.81 5.22
N SER A 47 6.44 5.12 4.99
CA SER A 47 6.89 5.73 3.73
C SER A 47 8.40 5.57 3.54
N ALA A 48 9.19 5.84 4.57
CA ALA A 48 10.64 5.64 4.52
C ALA A 48 11.00 4.18 4.22
N LEU A 49 10.32 3.23 4.85
CA LEU A 49 10.51 1.80 4.61
C LEU A 49 10.12 1.41 3.17
N ALA A 50 9.03 1.96 2.64
CA ALA A 50 8.62 1.74 1.26
C ALA A 50 9.61 2.33 0.24
N VAL A 51 10.16 3.52 0.53
CA VAL A 51 11.23 4.16 -0.27
C VAL A 51 12.48 3.29 -0.27
N VAL A 52 12.94 2.84 0.89
CA VAL A 52 14.10 1.93 1.01
C VAL A 52 13.84 0.63 0.26
N GLY A 53 12.66 0.02 0.43
CA GLY A 53 12.28 -1.17 -0.32
C GLY A 53 12.31 -0.96 -1.83
N ARG A 54 11.76 0.16 -2.32
CA ARG A 54 11.81 0.52 -3.75
C ARG A 54 13.24 0.66 -4.26
N THR A 55 14.13 1.26 -3.46
CA THR A 55 15.53 1.52 -3.82
C THR A 55 16.35 0.24 -3.80
N VAL A 56 16.27 -0.56 -2.74
CA VAL A 56 17.03 -1.81 -2.62
C VAL A 56 16.64 -2.81 -3.70
N PHE A 57 15.34 -2.95 -3.97
CA PHE A 57 14.86 -3.86 -5.00
C PHE A 57 15.08 -3.37 -6.44
N SER A 58 15.59 -2.15 -6.63
CA SER A 58 15.98 -1.69 -7.97
C SER A 58 17.18 -2.44 -8.54
N ILE A 59 17.96 -3.16 -7.70
CA ILE A 59 19.07 -4.03 -8.09
C ILE A 59 18.53 -5.33 -8.75
N VAL A 60 17.30 -5.74 -8.44
CA VAL A 60 16.71 -6.94 -9.03
C VAL A 60 16.45 -6.71 -10.52
N PRO A 61 16.96 -7.57 -11.43
CA PRO A 61 16.84 -7.37 -12.88
C PRO A 61 15.46 -7.76 -13.43
N LEU A 62 14.41 -7.43 -12.68
CA LEU A 62 13.02 -7.60 -13.08
C LEU A 62 12.33 -6.24 -13.08
N PRO A 63 11.64 -5.89 -14.17
CA PRO A 63 10.98 -4.60 -14.27
C PRO A 63 9.89 -4.46 -13.21
N ASN A 64 9.85 -3.32 -12.53
CA ASN A 64 8.86 -2.99 -11.49
C ASN A 64 8.72 -4.00 -10.33
N PHE A 65 9.69 -4.91 -10.14
CA PHE A 65 9.70 -5.85 -9.02
C PHE A 65 10.13 -5.14 -7.72
N LYS A 66 9.18 -4.42 -7.10
CA LYS A 66 9.45 -3.54 -5.95
C LYS A 66 8.37 -3.72 -4.87
N PRO A 67 8.75 -3.87 -3.59
CA PRO A 67 7.82 -4.20 -2.49
C PRO A 67 7.00 -3.02 -1.97
N CYS A 68 7.19 -1.80 -2.51
CA CYS A 68 6.58 -0.58 -1.97
C CYS A 68 5.05 -0.65 -1.87
N SER A 69 4.37 -1.21 -2.87
CA SER A 69 2.91 -1.36 -2.85
C SER A 69 2.43 -2.27 -1.71
N ALA A 70 3.14 -3.36 -1.45
CA ALA A 70 2.81 -4.24 -0.33
C ALA A 70 2.96 -3.53 1.02
N ILE A 71 4.01 -2.72 1.19
CA ILE A 71 4.24 -1.94 2.42
C ILE A 71 3.13 -0.91 2.62
N ILE A 72 2.72 -0.21 1.56
CA ILE A 72 1.59 0.74 1.57
C ILE A 72 0.29 0.03 1.97
N MET A 73 0.02 -1.15 1.40
CA MET A 73 -1.17 -1.94 1.71
C MET A 73 -1.19 -2.43 3.16
N ILE A 74 -0.07 -2.93 3.68
CA ILE A 74 0.06 -3.33 5.09
C ILE A 74 -0.19 -2.12 6.00
N THR A 75 0.31 -0.95 5.65
CA THR A 75 0.06 0.30 6.39
C THR A 75 -1.43 0.62 6.43
N ALA A 76 -2.11 0.55 5.28
CA ALA A 76 -3.54 0.80 5.18
C ALA A 76 -4.38 -0.17 6.03
N ILE A 77 -3.98 -1.44 6.09
CA ILE A 77 -4.67 -2.46 6.88
C ILE A 77 -4.58 -2.16 8.38
N VAL A 78 -3.41 -1.73 8.86
CA VAL A 78 -3.18 -1.51 10.28
C VAL A 78 -3.67 -0.13 10.75
N PHE A 79 -3.37 0.90 9.98
CA PHE A 79 -3.59 2.30 10.40
C PHE A 79 -4.77 2.98 9.70
N GLY A 80 -5.41 2.31 8.75
CA GLY A 80 -6.60 2.80 8.06
C GLY A 80 -6.34 3.39 6.66
N PRO A 81 -7.43 3.67 5.92
CA PRO A 81 -7.36 4.07 4.51
C PRO A 81 -6.65 5.42 4.30
N GLU A 82 -6.92 6.41 5.16
CA GLU A 82 -6.28 7.73 5.04
C GLU A 82 -4.75 7.64 5.22
N THR A 83 -4.30 6.90 6.23
CA THR A 83 -2.87 6.66 6.48
C THR A 83 -2.23 5.92 5.30
N GLY A 84 -2.94 4.94 4.73
CA GLY A 84 -2.51 4.24 3.54
C GLY A 84 -2.36 5.16 2.32
N PHE A 85 -3.32 6.06 2.11
CA PHE A 85 -3.25 7.06 1.04
C PHE A 85 -2.02 7.97 1.19
N LEU A 86 -1.85 8.57 2.36
CA LEU A 86 -0.75 9.49 2.63
C LEU A 86 0.61 8.80 2.53
N THR A 87 0.71 7.56 3.04
CA THR A 87 1.93 6.74 2.89
C THR A 87 2.26 6.48 1.43
N GLY A 88 1.27 6.15 0.60
CA GLY A 88 1.46 5.91 -0.82
C GLY A 88 1.92 7.17 -1.57
N ALA A 89 1.24 8.29 -1.35
CA ALA A 89 1.58 9.57 -1.95
C ALA A 89 2.99 10.03 -1.54
N LEU A 90 3.31 9.95 -0.25
CA LEU A 90 4.62 10.35 0.27
C LEU A 90 5.73 9.42 -0.25
N THR A 91 5.48 8.12 -0.35
CA THR A 91 6.42 7.16 -0.94
C THR A 91 6.78 7.52 -2.38
N ALA A 92 5.78 7.86 -3.21
CA ALA A 92 6.01 8.30 -4.59
C ALA A 92 6.88 9.57 -4.62
N PHE A 93 6.46 10.58 -3.88
CA PHE A 93 7.13 11.87 -3.84
C PHE A 93 8.59 11.76 -3.40
N VAL A 94 8.82 11.11 -2.25
CA VAL A 94 10.17 11.01 -1.67
C VAL A 94 11.08 10.10 -2.52
N SER A 95 10.57 8.95 -2.98
CA SER A 95 11.41 8.04 -3.77
C SER A 95 11.81 8.63 -5.13
N ASN A 96 11.04 9.55 -5.68
CA ASN A 96 11.37 10.21 -6.94
C ASN A 96 12.52 11.24 -6.82
N PHE A 97 12.96 11.62 -5.62
CA PHE A 97 14.26 12.30 -5.47
C PHE A 97 15.42 11.38 -5.83
N ILE A 98 15.24 10.06 -5.70
CA ILE A 98 16.26 9.06 -6.07
C ILE A 98 16.09 8.63 -7.53
N PHE A 99 14.82 8.39 -7.97
CA PHE A 99 14.51 7.86 -9.30
C PHE A 99 14.23 8.92 -10.37
N GLY A 100 14.27 10.18 -10.00
CA GLY A 100 13.95 11.33 -10.86
C GLY A 100 12.51 11.82 -10.68
N GLN A 101 12.39 13.14 -10.52
CA GLN A 101 11.12 13.86 -10.50
C GLN A 101 10.67 14.18 -11.93
N GLY A 102 9.39 14.12 -12.17
CA GLY A 102 8.82 14.42 -13.47
C GLY A 102 7.29 14.50 -13.47
N PRO A 103 6.66 14.71 -14.64
CA PRO A 103 5.20 14.81 -14.76
C PRO A 103 4.47 13.51 -14.34
N TRP A 104 5.19 12.40 -14.23
CA TRP A 104 4.70 11.14 -13.68
C TRP A 104 4.53 11.16 -12.16
N THR A 105 5.24 12.06 -11.44
CA THR A 105 5.23 12.07 -9.97
C THR A 105 3.83 12.27 -9.38
N PRO A 106 3.02 13.25 -9.77
CA PRO A 106 1.65 13.41 -9.27
C PRO A 106 0.77 12.18 -9.55
N TRP A 107 0.95 11.54 -10.71
CA TRP A 107 0.22 10.32 -11.07
C TRP A 107 0.61 9.13 -10.18
N GLN A 108 1.90 8.97 -9.89
CA GLN A 108 2.38 7.95 -8.95
C GLN A 108 1.87 8.21 -7.53
N MET A 109 1.88 9.47 -7.07
CA MET A 109 1.35 9.85 -5.76
C MET A 109 -0.14 9.50 -5.65
N PHE A 110 -0.92 9.85 -6.67
CA PHE A 110 -2.33 9.49 -6.76
C PHE A 110 -2.51 7.97 -6.75
N THR A 111 -1.80 7.25 -7.60
CA THR A 111 -2.00 5.82 -7.82
C THR A 111 -1.64 5.00 -6.59
N TRP A 112 -0.47 5.22 -5.99
CA TRP A 112 -0.09 4.53 -4.75
C TRP A 112 -0.95 4.95 -3.56
N GLY A 113 -1.34 6.23 -3.51
CA GLY A 113 -2.31 6.70 -2.53
C GLY A 113 -3.65 5.97 -2.67
N LEU A 114 -4.18 5.88 -3.90
CA LEU A 114 -5.42 5.17 -4.20
C LEU A 114 -5.35 3.69 -3.82
N LEU A 115 -4.26 3.00 -4.13
CA LEU A 115 -4.06 1.59 -3.75
C LEU A 115 -4.09 1.41 -2.23
N GLY A 116 -3.40 2.27 -1.49
CA GLY A 116 -3.45 2.27 -0.02
C GLY A 116 -4.86 2.51 0.50
N PHE A 117 -5.53 3.53 -0.02
CA PHE A 117 -6.89 3.88 0.38
C PHE A 117 -7.90 2.74 0.12
N LEU A 118 -7.93 2.21 -1.10
CA LEU A 118 -8.81 1.11 -1.47
C LEU A 118 -8.55 -0.12 -0.60
N THR A 119 -7.29 -0.46 -0.34
CA THR A 119 -6.94 -1.57 0.54
C THR A 119 -7.50 -1.39 1.95
N GLY A 120 -7.41 -0.19 2.51
CA GLY A 120 -7.99 0.13 3.81
C GLY A 120 -9.52 0.04 3.82
N LEU A 121 -10.19 0.54 2.77
CA LEU A 121 -11.65 0.43 2.60
C LEU A 121 -12.08 -1.03 2.48
N MET A 122 -11.42 -1.82 1.63
CA MET A 122 -11.72 -3.24 1.44
C MET A 122 -11.57 -4.03 2.75
N LYS A 123 -10.54 -3.72 3.56
CA LYS A 123 -10.39 -4.29 4.90
C LYS A 123 -11.55 -3.90 5.81
N ASN A 124 -11.96 -2.62 5.80
CA ASN A 124 -13.09 -2.16 6.62
C ASN A 124 -14.43 -2.76 6.18
N ALA A 125 -14.59 -3.02 4.88
CA ALA A 125 -15.75 -3.73 4.31
C ALA A 125 -15.74 -5.25 4.59
N GLY A 126 -14.69 -5.79 5.26
CA GLY A 126 -14.61 -7.21 5.60
C GLY A 126 -14.17 -8.14 4.45
N LEU A 127 -13.67 -7.58 3.35
CA LEU A 127 -13.20 -8.36 2.19
C LEU A 127 -11.94 -9.19 2.49
N PHE A 128 -11.26 -8.92 3.60
CA PHE A 128 -10.07 -9.67 4.04
C PHE A 128 -10.30 -10.29 5.43
N PRO A 129 -11.17 -11.30 5.56
CA PRO A 129 -11.55 -11.87 6.86
C PRO A 129 -10.36 -12.46 7.62
N THR A 130 -9.41 -13.07 6.92
CA THR A 130 -8.18 -13.63 7.51
C THR A 130 -7.33 -12.55 8.17
N VAL A 131 -7.21 -11.38 7.54
CA VAL A 131 -6.49 -10.23 8.12
C VAL A 131 -7.23 -9.69 9.35
N GLY A 132 -8.54 -9.60 9.29
CA GLY A 132 -9.37 -9.22 10.44
C GLY A 132 -9.18 -10.15 11.65
N HIS A 133 -9.06 -11.45 11.41
CA HIS A 133 -8.76 -12.43 12.47
C HIS A 133 -7.34 -12.27 13.03
N ILE A 134 -6.35 -12.01 12.18
CA ILE A 134 -4.97 -11.76 12.59
C ILE A 134 -4.85 -10.53 13.49
N VAL A 135 -5.56 -9.46 13.13
CA VAL A 135 -5.52 -8.18 13.83
C VAL A 135 -6.33 -8.19 15.11
N ARG A 136 -7.56 -8.75 15.08
CA ARG A 136 -8.48 -8.74 16.23
C ARG A 136 -8.11 -9.71 17.35
N HIS A 137 -7.45 -10.82 17.02
CA HIS A 137 -7.07 -11.84 17.98
C HIS A 137 -5.58 -12.14 17.90
N PRO A 138 -4.71 -11.20 18.25
CA PRO A 138 -3.31 -11.53 18.49
C PRO A 138 -3.30 -12.52 19.64
N LYS A 139 -2.94 -13.78 19.38
CA LYS A 139 -2.81 -14.76 20.47
C LYS A 139 -1.92 -14.15 21.55
N PRO A 140 -2.37 -14.12 22.83
CA PRO A 140 -1.54 -13.61 23.90
C PRO A 140 -0.23 -14.41 23.90
N ARG A 141 0.88 -13.73 23.72
CA ARG A 141 2.20 -14.31 23.82
C ARG A 141 2.58 -14.32 25.28
N PHE A 142 2.86 -15.49 25.79
CA PHE A 142 3.51 -15.73 27.08
C PHE A 142 2.70 -15.52 28.36
N THR A 143 2.05 -16.57 28.78
CA THR A 143 1.66 -16.78 30.18
C THR A 143 2.59 -17.75 30.92
N SER A 144 3.74 -18.13 30.34
CA SER A 144 4.67 -19.04 31.01
C SER A 144 6.13 -18.60 30.89
N PRO A 145 6.85 -18.44 32.00
CA PRO A 145 8.26 -18.08 32.02
C PRO A 145 9.22 -19.24 31.71
N LYS A 146 8.75 -20.42 31.31
CA LYS A 146 9.60 -21.57 31.01
C LYS A 146 9.95 -21.64 29.54
N TRP A 147 11.12 -21.13 29.20
CA TRP A 147 11.74 -21.22 27.87
C TRP A 147 11.89 -22.67 27.37
N ASP A 148 11.98 -23.64 28.29
CA ASP A 148 12.19 -25.07 28.03
C ASP A 148 11.04 -25.76 27.30
N ARG A 149 9.88 -25.10 27.17
CA ARG A 149 8.74 -25.59 26.37
C ARG A 149 8.68 -25.02 24.95
N LEU A 150 9.65 -24.16 24.57
CA LEU A 150 9.65 -23.46 23.28
C LEU A 150 10.55 -24.13 22.25
N LEU A 151 11.42 -24.99 22.62
CA LEU A 151 12.24 -25.82 21.74
C LEU A 151 11.76 -27.26 21.89
N PRO A 152 11.04 -27.81 20.88
CA PRO A 152 10.84 -29.27 20.86
C PRO A 152 12.19 -29.95 20.71
N PRO A 153 12.37 -31.13 21.31
CA PRO A 153 13.66 -31.82 21.40
C PRO A 153 14.22 -32.37 20.11
N ASP A 154 13.64 -32.09 18.96
CA ASP A 154 14.15 -32.47 17.64
C ASP A 154 13.71 -31.45 16.60
N THR A 155 14.54 -30.42 16.35
CA THR A 155 14.38 -29.50 15.23
C THR A 155 14.88 -30.13 13.94
N GLY A 156 14.15 -31.13 13.45
CA GLY A 156 14.35 -31.71 12.13
C GLY A 156 13.58 -30.99 11.02
N ARG A 157 13.80 -31.42 9.80
CA ARG A 157 13.15 -30.93 8.58
C ARG A 157 11.61 -30.75 8.67
N GLY A 158 10.96 -31.46 9.61
CA GLY A 158 9.53 -31.39 9.88
C GLY A 158 9.09 -30.04 10.46
N ASP A 159 9.93 -29.36 11.23
CA ASP A 159 9.55 -28.12 11.89
C ASP A 159 9.54 -26.92 10.95
N VAL A 160 10.44 -26.90 9.96
CA VAL A 160 10.42 -25.89 8.89
C VAL A 160 9.16 -26.03 8.04
N LEU A 161 8.77 -27.25 7.70
CA LEU A 161 7.54 -27.54 6.97
C LEU A 161 6.29 -27.20 7.83
N ALA A 162 6.30 -27.50 9.12
CA ALA A 162 5.23 -27.15 10.05
C ALA A 162 5.14 -25.63 10.24
N LEU A 163 6.27 -24.92 10.28
CA LEU A 163 6.31 -23.46 10.33
C LEU A 163 5.79 -22.85 9.02
N LEU A 164 6.22 -23.37 7.88
CA LEU A 164 5.73 -22.97 6.55
C LEU A 164 4.23 -23.24 6.43
N ARG A 165 3.75 -24.40 6.85
CA ARG A 165 2.33 -24.76 6.88
C ARG A 165 1.53 -23.82 7.77
N ARG A 166 2.02 -23.50 8.98
CA ARG A 166 1.39 -22.52 9.89
C ARG A 166 1.37 -21.10 9.32
N THR A 167 2.36 -20.71 8.53
CA THR A 167 2.35 -19.42 7.83
C THR A 167 1.40 -19.44 6.64
N THR A 168 1.34 -20.54 5.89
CA THR A 168 0.48 -20.72 4.71
C THR A 168 -1.00 -20.83 5.10
N GLU A 169 -1.33 -21.58 6.15
CA GLU A 169 -2.72 -21.71 6.64
C GLU A 169 -3.31 -20.38 7.17
N ARG A 170 -2.47 -19.38 7.39
CA ARG A 170 -2.88 -18.05 7.87
C ARG A 170 -2.54 -16.93 6.89
N ALA A 171 -2.11 -17.25 5.69
CA ALA A 171 -1.84 -16.25 4.68
C ALA A 171 -3.15 -15.53 4.28
N PRO A 172 -3.17 -14.20 4.21
CA PRO A 172 -4.36 -13.44 3.82
C PRO A 172 -4.52 -13.50 2.30
N LEU A 173 -4.92 -14.67 1.77
CA LEU A 173 -4.96 -14.93 0.32
C LEU A 173 -5.76 -13.88 -0.46
N GLY A 174 -6.89 -13.42 0.09
CA GLY A 174 -7.67 -12.35 -0.55
C GLY A 174 -6.88 -11.05 -0.70
N LEU A 175 -6.09 -10.69 0.32
CA LEU A 175 -5.19 -9.55 0.26
C LEU A 175 -4.05 -9.77 -0.73
N CYS A 176 -3.48 -10.98 -0.76
CA CYS A 176 -2.41 -11.32 -1.71
C CYS A 176 -2.90 -11.25 -3.15
N PHE A 177 -4.11 -11.76 -3.41
CA PHE A 177 -4.74 -11.65 -4.73
C PHE A 177 -5.01 -10.19 -5.11
N TRP A 178 -5.52 -9.38 -4.18
CA TRP A 178 -5.63 -7.93 -4.37
C TRP A 178 -4.27 -7.30 -4.68
N GLY A 179 -3.22 -7.74 -3.99
CA GLY A 179 -1.84 -7.34 -4.29
C GLY A 179 -1.40 -7.65 -5.72
N LEU A 180 -1.77 -8.83 -6.24
CA LEU A 180 -1.51 -9.18 -7.64
C LEU A 180 -2.26 -8.23 -8.59
N VAL A 181 -3.55 -8.03 -8.36
CA VAL A 181 -4.40 -7.14 -9.18
C VAL A 181 -3.90 -5.69 -9.11
N SER A 182 -3.37 -5.25 -7.98
CA SER A 182 -2.88 -3.90 -7.78
C SER A 182 -1.74 -3.51 -8.72
N GLY A 183 -0.93 -4.47 -9.16
CA GLY A 183 0.11 -4.25 -10.17
C GLY A 183 -0.49 -3.76 -11.48
N PHE A 184 -1.56 -4.39 -11.93
CA PHE A 184 -2.29 -3.98 -13.13
C PHE A 184 -3.02 -2.65 -12.93
N VAL A 185 -3.70 -2.44 -11.80
CA VAL A 185 -4.35 -1.15 -11.49
C VAL A 185 -3.34 -0.01 -11.53
N TYR A 186 -2.16 -0.22 -10.93
CA TYR A 186 -1.07 0.76 -10.98
C TYR A 186 -0.63 1.03 -12.42
N GLY A 187 -0.32 -0.01 -13.17
CA GLY A 187 0.16 0.11 -14.54
C GLY A 187 -0.88 0.74 -15.46
N TRP A 188 -2.15 0.40 -15.30
CA TRP A 188 -3.21 0.98 -16.12
C TRP A 188 -3.38 2.49 -15.90
N ILE A 189 -3.29 2.97 -14.68
CA ILE A 189 -3.34 4.40 -14.40
C ILE A 189 -2.07 5.10 -14.94
N MET A 190 -0.91 4.47 -14.82
CA MET A 190 0.33 5.01 -15.38
C MET A 190 0.34 4.99 -16.91
N ASN A 191 -0.30 4.00 -17.55
CA ASN A 191 -0.51 4.00 -18.99
C ASN A 191 -1.45 5.13 -19.44
N LEU A 192 -2.49 5.42 -18.65
CA LEU A 192 -3.36 6.57 -18.92
C LEU A 192 -2.57 7.89 -18.93
N TYR A 193 -1.68 8.08 -17.95
CA TYR A 193 -0.73 9.19 -17.92
C TYR A 193 0.09 9.24 -19.22
N TYR A 194 0.66 8.11 -19.65
CA TYR A 194 1.51 8.03 -20.83
C TYR A 194 0.73 8.32 -22.12
N ILE A 195 -0.48 7.76 -22.27
CA ILE A 195 -1.35 7.98 -23.42
C ILE A 195 -1.76 9.45 -23.52
N LEU A 196 -2.24 10.03 -22.41
CA LEU A 196 -2.72 11.42 -22.43
C LEU A 196 -1.59 12.43 -22.59
N GLY A 197 -0.40 12.10 -22.12
CA GLY A 197 0.75 13.01 -22.18
C GLY A 197 1.56 12.93 -23.46
N TYR A 198 1.71 11.74 -24.04
CA TYR A 198 2.78 11.49 -25.02
C TYR A 198 2.33 10.80 -26.30
N ILE A 199 1.19 10.09 -26.33
CA ILE A 199 0.75 9.39 -27.55
C ILE A 199 -0.06 10.32 -28.47
N ARG A 200 0.35 10.40 -29.73
CA ARG A 200 -0.37 11.09 -30.80
C ARG A 200 -0.19 10.33 -32.11
N PRO A 201 -1.23 10.08 -32.92
CA PRO A 201 -2.65 10.25 -32.57
C PRO A 201 -3.14 9.21 -31.54
N ILE A 202 -4.14 9.56 -30.73
CA ILE A 202 -4.78 8.60 -29.82
C ILE A 202 -5.79 7.79 -30.63
N THR A 203 -5.47 6.54 -30.88
CA THR A 203 -6.32 5.56 -31.58
C THR A 203 -6.46 4.31 -30.71
N TRP A 204 -7.44 3.46 -30.99
CA TRP A 204 -7.59 2.21 -30.23
C TRP A 204 -6.35 1.31 -30.36
N GLN A 205 -5.65 1.33 -31.51
CA GLN A 205 -4.42 0.56 -31.73
C GLN A 205 -3.28 1.07 -30.85
N THR A 206 -3.08 2.39 -30.77
CA THR A 206 -2.01 2.96 -29.93
C THR A 206 -2.29 2.79 -28.45
N VAL A 207 -3.56 2.85 -28.05
CA VAL A 207 -4.00 2.55 -26.68
C VAL A 207 -3.74 1.07 -26.36
N ALA A 208 -4.23 0.15 -27.20
CA ALA A 208 -4.01 -1.28 -26.99
C ALA A 208 -2.51 -1.63 -26.94
N ALA A 209 -1.69 -1.06 -27.82
CA ALA A 209 -0.24 -1.26 -27.83
C ALA A 209 0.41 -0.81 -26.52
N ALA A 210 -0.01 0.32 -25.94
CA ALA A 210 0.51 0.78 -24.64
C ALA A 210 0.22 -0.23 -23.51
N TYR A 211 -1.01 -0.73 -23.42
CA TYR A 211 -1.39 -1.71 -22.40
C TYR A 211 -0.73 -3.08 -22.60
N VAL A 212 -0.62 -3.53 -23.84
CA VAL A 212 0.06 -4.81 -24.14
C VAL A 212 1.55 -4.73 -23.82
N SER A 213 2.22 -3.62 -24.18
CA SER A 213 3.65 -3.44 -23.91
C SER A 213 3.98 -3.36 -22.40
N SER A 214 3.05 -2.87 -21.58
CA SER A 214 3.25 -2.77 -20.13
C SER A 214 2.94 -4.07 -19.38
N PHE A 215 2.32 -5.06 -20.01
CA PHE A 215 1.81 -6.26 -19.34
C PHE A 215 2.82 -6.93 -18.41
N PHE A 216 4.06 -7.15 -18.87
CA PHE A 216 5.11 -7.78 -18.06
C PHE A 216 5.56 -6.91 -16.88
N PHE A 217 5.52 -5.59 -17.04
CA PHE A 217 5.83 -4.65 -15.95
C PHE A 217 4.75 -4.71 -14.87
N ASP A 218 3.48 -4.76 -15.28
CA ASP A 218 2.32 -4.82 -14.40
C ASP A 218 2.26 -6.16 -13.67
N LEU A 219 2.49 -7.26 -14.40
CA LEU A 219 2.55 -8.61 -13.84
C LEU A 219 3.70 -8.74 -12.83
N SER A 220 4.89 -8.27 -13.17
CA SER A 220 6.05 -8.31 -12.27
C SER A 220 5.79 -7.53 -10.98
N HIS A 221 5.18 -6.34 -11.09
CA HIS A 221 4.76 -5.55 -9.95
C HIS A 221 3.73 -6.29 -9.08
N GLY A 222 2.71 -6.85 -9.70
CA GLY A 222 1.67 -7.63 -9.01
C GLY A 222 2.23 -8.86 -8.31
N VAL A 223 3.09 -9.62 -8.98
CA VAL A 223 3.75 -10.80 -8.40
C VAL A 223 4.63 -10.44 -7.22
N CYS A 224 5.43 -9.38 -7.31
CA CYS A 224 6.21 -8.90 -6.19
C CYS A 224 5.31 -8.54 -5.00
N THR A 225 4.24 -7.78 -5.26
CA THR A 225 3.29 -7.38 -4.21
C THR A 225 2.62 -8.59 -3.58
N PHE A 226 2.18 -9.57 -4.38
CA PHE A 226 1.63 -10.84 -3.90
C PHE A 226 2.60 -11.58 -2.97
N LEU A 227 3.84 -11.80 -3.41
CA LEU A 227 4.85 -12.54 -2.66
C LEU A 227 5.20 -11.87 -1.33
N VAL A 228 5.36 -10.55 -1.36
CA VAL A 228 5.67 -9.77 -0.15
C VAL A 228 4.50 -9.76 0.82
N LEU A 229 3.26 -9.63 0.35
CA LEU A 229 2.08 -9.73 1.20
C LEU A 229 1.91 -11.14 1.77
N TRP A 230 2.13 -12.17 0.96
CA TRP A 230 2.06 -13.56 1.41
C TRP A 230 3.06 -13.84 2.54
N ALA A 231 4.29 -13.35 2.41
CA ALA A 231 5.34 -13.57 3.40
C ALA A 231 5.21 -12.66 4.64
N LEU A 232 4.87 -11.38 4.43
CA LEU A 232 5.04 -10.35 5.46
C LEU A 232 3.72 -9.78 6.01
N ALA A 233 2.59 -9.88 5.31
CA ALA A 233 1.35 -9.23 5.76
C ALA A 233 0.95 -9.70 7.17
N SER A 234 0.93 -11.00 7.44
CA SER A 234 0.55 -11.54 8.74
C SER A 234 1.52 -11.17 9.88
N PRO A 235 2.84 -11.40 9.77
CA PRO A 235 3.76 -11.07 10.85
C PRO A 235 3.90 -9.56 11.08
N TRP A 236 3.87 -8.76 10.02
CA TRP A 236 4.01 -7.31 10.14
C TRP A 236 2.74 -6.65 10.70
N SER A 237 1.56 -7.02 10.21
CA SER A 237 0.31 -6.48 10.76
C SER A 237 0.20 -6.73 12.26
N ARG A 238 0.57 -7.93 12.75
CA ARG A 238 0.59 -8.22 14.19
C ARG A 238 1.59 -7.38 14.98
N LYS A 239 2.78 -7.14 14.41
CA LYS A 239 3.80 -6.30 15.08
C LYS A 239 3.36 -4.84 15.10
N LEU A 240 2.88 -4.33 13.98
CA LEU A 240 2.43 -2.95 13.85
C LEU A 240 1.19 -2.66 14.71
N GLU A 241 0.26 -3.62 14.82
CA GLU A 241 -0.91 -3.45 15.70
C GLU A 241 -0.52 -3.34 17.17
N ARG A 242 0.46 -4.11 17.62
CA ARG A 242 1.00 -3.97 18.99
C ARG A 242 1.68 -2.63 19.20
N VAL A 243 2.42 -2.13 18.21
CA VAL A 243 3.04 -0.81 18.27
C VAL A 243 1.97 0.28 18.34
N LYS A 244 0.93 0.14 17.50
CA LYS A 244 -0.23 1.04 17.48
C LYS A 244 -0.92 1.11 18.84
N GLU A 245 -1.21 -0.04 19.45
CA GLU A 245 -1.82 -0.14 20.79
C GLU A 245 -0.90 0.44 21.87
N LYS A 246 0.37 0.00 21.91
CA LYS A 246 1.34 0.41 22.94
C LYS A 246 1.57 1.92 22.97
N PHE A 247 1.60 2.56 21.81
CA PHE A 247 1.92 3.99 21.71
C PHE A 247 0.71 4.86 21.41
N GLY A 248 -0.49 4.28 21.33
CA GLY A 248 -1.72 5.02 21.01
C GLY A 248 -1.60 5.82 19.70
N LEU A 249 -1.04 5.20 18.65
CA LEU A 249 -0.68 5.88 17.39
C LEU A 249 -1.87 6.29 16.54
N VAL A 250 -3.07 5.80 16.84
CA VAL A 250 -4.34 6.23 16.22
C VAL A 250 -5.30 6.50 17.35
N ALA A 251 -5.94 7.68 17.33
CA ALA A 251 -6.99 7.99 18.28
C ALA A 251 -8.07 6.89 18.21
N GLU A 252 -8.49 6.37 19.37
CA GLU A 252 -9.71 5.54 19.43
C GLU A 252 -10.82 6.31 18.73
N GLN A 253 -11.45 5.69 17.73
CA GLN A 253 -12.71 6.20 17.23
C GLN A 253 -13.69 6.20 18.42
N LYS A 254 -13.85 7.34 19.07
CA LYS A 254 -14.98 7.54 19.97
C LYS A 254 -16.22 7.22 19.14
N ASN A 255 -16.86 6.12 19.49
CA ASN A 255 -18.17 5.78 18.94
C ASN A 255 -19.04 7.02 19.12
N TYR A 256 -19.30 7.73 18.03
CA TYR A 256 -20.40 8.68 17.98
C TYR A 256 -21.69 7.85 18.06
N THR A 257 -22.08 7.54 19.27
CA THR A 257 -23.47 7.20 19.54
C THR A 257 -24.27 8.45 19.22
N MET A 258 -25.03 8.39 18.14
CA MET A 258 -26.04 9.41 17.84
C MET A 258 -26.90 9.61 19.10
N PRO A 259 -27.16 10.85 19.52
CA PRO A 259 -28.12 11.09 20.57
C PRO A 259 -29.46 10.49 20.12
N GLN A 260 -30.01 9.57 20.91
CA GLN A 260 -31.38 9.11 20.68
C GLN A 260 -32.27 10.34 20.83
N ALA A 261 -32.97 10.67 19.74
CA ALA A 261 -33.99 11.69 19.75
C ALA A 261 -35.09 11.24 20.74
N SER A 262 -35.19 11.98 21.83
CA SER A 262 -36.28 11.92 22.79
C SER A 262 -37.47 12.72 22.26
#